data_f42cdabc67fe2d6dea25765458c555de
#
_entry.id   f42cdabc67fe2d6dea25765458c555de
#
_cell.length_a   1.000
_cell.length_b   1.000
_cell.length_c   1.000
_cell.angle_alpha   90.00
_cell.angle_beta   90.00
_cell.angle_gamma   90.00
#
_symmetry.space_group_name_H-M   'P 1'
#
loop_
_entity.id
_entity.type
_entity.pdbx_description
1 polymer ?
#
loop_
_entity_poly.entity_id
_entity_poly.type
_entity_poly.pdbx_seq_one_letter_code
_entity_poly.pdbx_strand_id
1 'polypeptide(L)'
;MRIIGLARHLMAAIVAGLSAAAAATDPAVIHANRVGSHPYTEGFIGKGDDRIHYVLTGEGPTVILVHGFPSFWYVWFDQMEAFGACRRMIAIDAPGAGLSGRPARDGDYRVARLARQLDRTIAALAPGEKVTLVGHDWGGALAWSYAQWKPQQLDRLAVFSAPPYDLFLEMLADDPAQRAASAYVPRLQALNRESIERLKAPSTLFETAYGRAIKEGVLTAKEGELFRDALSNPAAMDAGIAWYRANIPPFDAISLRSGWPRRAGSITMPVLLIEGSEDKTFAPTLAKRARAKAENLTTAMLQGVGHWTPFEDPQAANALLGAFLGLPGGRCPGS
;
A
#
# COMPACT_ATOMS: atom_id res chain seq x y z
N MET A 1 59.16 -41.17 13.40
CA MET A 1 59.42 -39.94 14.21
C MET A 1 58.58 -38.81 13.63
N ARG A 2 57.44 -38.56 14.23
CA ARG A 2 57.02 -37.25 14.80
C ARG A 2 57.02 -36.11 13.76
N ILE A 3 55.95 -35.41 13.43
CA ILE A 3 54.96 -34.63 14.23
C ILE A 3 53.81 -34.29 13.29
N ILE A 4 52.53 -34.61 13.36
CA ILE A 4 51.43 -34.11 14.17
C ILE A 4 51.44 -32.57 14.32
N GLY A 5 50.40 -31.95 13.87
CA GLY A 5 50.00 -30.63 14.29
C GLY A 5 49.10 -29.96 13.27
N LEU A 6 47.83 -30.10 13.41
CA LEU A 6 46.87 -29.07 13.90
C LEU A 6 46.78 -27.79 13.08
N ALA A 7 45.71 -27.67 12.31
CA ALA A 7 45.00 -26.39 12.13
C ALA A 7 43.54 -26.63 11.73
N ARG A 8 42.75 -27.13 12.66
CA ARG A 8 41.34 -26.77 12.76
C ARG A 8 41.34 -25.43 13.52
N HIS A 9 40.89 -24.38 12.93
CA HIS A 9 40.13 -23.28 13.60
C HIS A 9 39.92 -22.16 12.62
N LEU A 10 38.69 -21.68 12.66
CA LEU A 10 38.12 -20.39 12.28
C LEU A 10 37.59 -20.27 10.83
N MET A 11 36.48 -20.91 10.58
CA MET A 11 35.38 -20.19 9.94
C MET A 11 34.29 -19.95 11.00
N ALA A 12 34.53 -18.99 11.84
CA ALA A 12 33.51 -18.41 12.69
C ALA A 12 32.80 -17.31 11.88
N ALA A 13 31.54 -17.56 11.62
CA ALA A 13 30.59 -16.65 11.02
C ALA A 13 30.68 -15.26 11.64
N ILE A 14 30.92 -14.25 10.81
CA ILE A 14 30.45 -12.90 11.06
C ILE A 14 29.08 -12.82 10.39
N VAL A 15 28.08 -13.42 11.04
CA VAL A 15 26.71 -12.93 10.96
C VAL A 15 26.69 -11.68 11.82
N ALA A 16 27.16 -10.57 11.29
CA ALA A 16 26.85 -9.27 11.83
C ALA A 16 25.38 -9.06 11.55
N GLY A 17 24.54 -9.45 12.51
CA GLY A 17 23.15 -9.05 12.57
C GLY A 17 23.10 -7.54 12.51
N LEU A 18 22.68 -6.99 11.37
CA LEU A 18 22.10 -5.68 11.30
C LEU A 18 20.73 -5.78 11.99
N SER A 19 20.76 -5.87 13.30
CA SER A 19 19.64 -5.42 14.13
C SER A 19 19.53 -3.93 13.84
N ALA A 20 18.65 -3.55 12.89
CA ALA A 20 18.12 -2.22 12.90
C ALA A 20 17.39 -2.11 14.26
N ALA A 21 18.02 -1.49 15.24
CA ALA A 21 17.35 -1.11 16.47
C ALA A 21 16.24 -0.15 16.05
N ALA A 22 15.03 -0.67 15.89
CA ALA A 22 13.84 0.14 15.80
C ALA A 22 13.78 0.91 17.11
N ALA A 23 13.93 2.24 17.05
CA ALA A 23 13.67 3.08 18.21
C ALA A 23 12.19 2.88 18.56
N ALA A 24 11.93 2.37 19.76
CA ALA A 24 10.57 2.35 20.27
C ALA A 24 10.10 3.80 20.37
N THR A 25 9.14 4.16 19.53
CA THR A 25 8.49 5.47 19.60
C THR A 25 7.37 5.43 20.63
N ASP A 26 7.17 6.54 21.33
CA ASP A 26 6.04 6.67 22.23
C ASP A 26 4.74 6.48 21.41
N PRO A 27 3.90 5.48 21.73
CA PRO A 27 2.64 5.25 21.03
C PRO A 27 1.76 6.51 20.92
N ALA A 28 1.83 7.41 21.89
CA ALA A 28 1.11 8.68 21.91
C ALA A 28 1.52 9.62 20.76
N VAL A 29 2.76 9.52 20.27
CA VAL A 29 3.26 10.34 19.14
C VAL A 29 2.77 9.79 17.80
N ILE A 30 2.62 8.47 17.68
CA ILE A 30 2.18 7.82 16.46
C ILE A 30 0.66 7.99 16.26
N HIS A 31 -0.12 8.05 17.35
CA HIS A 31 -1.56 7.85 17.32
C HIS A 31 -2.40 9.05 17.70
N ALA A 32 -1.86 10.24 17.67
CA ALA A 32 -2.51 11.52 17.98
C ALA A 32 -3.80 11.52 18.86
N ASN A 33 -4.48 10.39 19.09
CA ASN A 33 -5.64 10.19 19.99
C ASN A 33 -6.16 8.74 20.10
N ARG A 34 -5.63 7.80 19.36
CA ARG A 34 -5.97 6.39 19.54
C ARG A 34 -4.73 5.72 20.11
N VAL A 35 -4.79 5.37 21.39
CA VAL A 35 -3.77 4.51 21.99
C VAL A 35 -3.97 3.13 21.37
N GLY A 36 -2.98 2.65 20.64
CA GLY A 36 -2.99 1.30 20.12
C GLY A 36 -3.05 0.28 21.26
N SER A 37 -3.76 -0.82 21.05
CA SER A 37 -3.82 -1.94 22.01
C SER A 37 -2.54 -2.77 21.99
N HIS A 38 -1.67 -2.55 20.99
CA HIS A 38 -0.41 -3.27 20.80
C HIS A 38 0.79 -2.32 20.81
N PRO A 39 2.00 -2.83 21.16
CA PRO A 39 3.23 -2.06 20.98
C PRO A 39 3.49 -1.79 19.48
N TYR A 40 3.84 -0.57 19.16
CA TYR A 40 4.23 -0.16 17.83
C TYR A 40 5.70 0.22 17.79
N THR A 41 6.35 -0.12 16.69
CA THR A 41 7.71 0.32 16.38
C THR A 41 7.73 0.92 14.98
N GLU A 42 8.62 1.87 14.75
CA GLU A 42 8.83 2.44 13.41
C GLU A 42 10.30 2.34 13.01
N GLY A 43 10.55 2.41 11.72
CA GLY A 43 11.91 2.36 11.20
C GLY A 43 11.98 2.72 9.73
N PHE A 44 13.18 2.59 9.18
CA PHE A 44 13.48 2.95 7.80
C PHE A 44 14.27 1.87 7.09
N ILE A 45 13.92 1.60 5.83
CA ILE A 45 14.70 0.80 4.90
C ILE A 45 15.29 1.71 3.83
N GLY A 46 16.58 1.54 3.53
CA GLY A 46 17.27 2.38 2.56
C GLY A 46 17.65 3.76 3.09
N LYS A 47 18.09 4.66 2.20
CA LYS A 47 18.56 6.01 2.53
C LYS A 47 18.16 7.01 1.44
N GLY A 48 18.13 8.29 1.80
CA GLY A 48 17.84 9.39 0.87
C GLY A 48 16.49 9.21 0.17
N ASP A 49 16.47 9.37 -1.14
CA ASP A 49 15.27 9.27 -1.96
C ASP A 49 14.70 7.85 -2.06
N ASP A 50 15.52 6.82 -1.81
CA ASP A 50 15.08 5.42 -1.76
C ASP A 50 14.67 4.95 -0.36
N ARG A 51 14.66 5.84 0.64
CA ARG A 51 14.25 5.52 2.00
C ARG A 51 12.76 5.20 2.06
N ILE A 52 12.41 4.08 2.68
CA ILE A 52 11.04 3.69 3.01
C ILE A 52 10.86 3.70 4.52
N HIS A 53 9.91 4.49 4.99
CA HIS A 53 9.42 4.46 6.35
C HIS A 53 8.42 3.33 6.51
N TYR A 54 8.44 2.67 7.66
CA TYR A 54 7.45 1.66 8.04
C TYR A 54 7.08 1.75 9.51
N VAL A 55 5.88 1.32 9.81
CA VAL A 55 5.36 1.11 11.17
C VAL A 55 4.98 -0.34 11.31
N LEU A 56 5.37 -0.96 12.43
CA LEU A 56 5.22 -2.38 12.68
C LEU A 56 4.55 -2.62 14.03
N THR A 57 3.67 -3.60 14.09
CA THR A 57 3.10 -4.15 15.32
C THR A 57 2.90 -5.66 15.19
N GLY A 58 2.89 -6.34 16.33
CA GLY A 58 2.59 -7.78 16.42
C GLY A 58 3.68 -8.71 15.93
N GLU A 59 3.40 -10.00 16.07
CA GLU A 59 4.28 -11.12 15.70
C GLU A 59 3.49 -12.18 14.94
N GLY A 60 4.20 -13.08 14.25
CA GLY A 60 3.61 -14.17 13.47
C GLY A 60 3.78 -13.98 11.96
N PRO A 61 2.92 -14.60 11.12
CA PRO A 61 3.01 -14.47 9.66
C PRO A 61 2.92 -13.01 9.20
N THR A 62 3.85 -12.61 8.32
CA THR A 62 4.02 -11.21 7.94
C THR A 62 2.95 -10.74 6.94
N VAL A 63 2.34 -9.60 7.24
CA VAL A 63 1.41 -8.87 6.40
C VAL A 63 1.99 -7.48 6.10
N ILE A 64 2.23 -7.16 4.85
CA ILE A 64 2.73 -5.85 4.41
C ILE A 64 1.58 -5.07 3.79
N LEU A 65 1.39 -3.85 4.26
CA LEU A 65 0.28 -2.96 3.93
C LEU A 65 0.81 -1.74 3.17
N VAL A 66 0.28 -1.50 1.97
CA VAL A 66 0.70 -0.41 1.07
C VAL A 66 -0.49 0.48 0.76
N HIS A 67 -0.44 1.72 1.22
CA HIS A 67 -1.48 2.73 0.98
C HIS A 67 -1.39 3.32 -0.43
N GLY A 68 -2.43 4.06 -0.82
CA GLY A 68 -2.48 4.81 -2.07
C GLY A 68 -2.38 6.33 -1.89
N PHE A 69 -2.95 7.09 -2.81
CA PHE A 69 -2.93 8.54 -2.83
C PHE A 69 -4.36 9.11 -2.70
N PRO A 70 -4.54 10.16 -1.93
CA PRO A 70 -3.61 10.85 -1.03
C PRO A 70 -3.68 10.25 0.38
N SER A 71 -2.66 9.52 0.80
CA SER A 71 -2.66 8.83 2.10
C SER A 71 -1.23 8.57 2.62
N PHE A 72 -1.13 7.90 3.76
CA PHE A 72 0.09 7.41 4.40
C PHE A 72 -0.23 6.18 5.26
N TRP A 73 0.76 5.59 5.92
CA TRP A 73 0.63 4.31 6.66
C TRP A 73 -0.58 4.25 7.59
N TYR A 74 -1.00 5.37 8.18
CA TYR A 74 -2.07 5.42 9.19
C TYR A 74 -3.45 4.98 8.66
N VAL A 75 -3.67 4.99 7.35
CA VAL A 75 -4.91 4.44 6.75
C VAL A 75 -5.15 2.99 7.13
N TRP A 76 -4.11 2.27 7.54
CA TRP A 76 -4.13 0.87 7.93
C TRP A 76 -4.25 0.64 9.45
N PHE A 77 -4.43 1.71 10.23
CA PHE A 77 -4.43 1.62 11.70
C PHE A 77 -5.43 0.57 12.21
N ASP A 78 -6.66 0.56 11.70
CA ASP A 78 -7.70 -0.39 12.12
C ASP A 78 -7.37 -1.84 11.77
N GLN A 79 -6.67 -2.10 10.66
CA GLN A 79 -6.20 -3.43 10.30
C GLN A 79 -5.03 -3.86 11.19
N MET A 80 -4.14 -2.93 11.52
CA MET A 80 -3.01 -3.20 12.41
C MET A 80 -3.50 -3.53 13.83
N GLU A 81 -4.48 -2.80 14.34
CA GLU A 81 -5.12 -3.09 15.62
C GLU A 81 -5.86 -4.43 15.63
N ALA A 82 -6.60 -4.72 14.56
CA ALA A 82 -7.37 -5.95 14.48
C ALA A 82 -6.52 -7.22 14.44
N PHE A 83 -5.32 -7.14 13.86
CA PHE A 83 -4.52 -8.33 13.58
C PHE A 83 -3.16 -8.36 14.27
N GLY A 84 -2.74 -7.30 14.96
CA GLY A 84 -1.46 -7.22 15.68
C GLY A 84 -1.29 -8.29 16.77
N ALA A 85 -2.39 -8.85 17.30
CA ALA A 85 -2.32 -9.93 18.29
C ALA A 85 -1.86 -11.28 17.70
N CYS A 86 -1.92 -11.50 16.37
CA CYS A 86 -1.63 -12.79 15.74
C CYS A 86 -0.96 -12.70 14.37
N ARG A 87 -0.63 -11.51 13.93
CA ARG A 87 0.08 -11.24 12.68
C ARG A 87 1.14 -10.17 12.90
N ARG A 88 2.23 -10.29 12.21
CA ARG A 88 3.23 -9.23 12.11
C ARG A 88 2.78 -8.25 11.03
N MET A 89 2.15 -7.17 11.47
CA MET A 89 1.57 -6.15 10.61
C MET A 89 2.61 -5.05 10.33
N ILE A 90 2.90 -4.79 9.07
CA ILE A 90 3.89 -3.77 8.65
C ILE A 90 3.22 -2.85 7.63
N ALA A 91 2.89 -1.63 8.04
CA ALA A 91 2.41 -0.61 7.14
C ALA A 91 3.58 0.27 6.68
N ILE A 92 3.72 0.46 5.38
CA ILE A 92 4.77 1.31 4.81
C ILE A 92 4.19 2.64 4.34
N ASP A 93 4.97 3.70 4.47
CA ASP A 93 4.74 4.89 3.65
C ASP A 93 5.25 4.63 2.24
N ALA A 94 4.37 4.67 1.27
CA ALA A 94 4.74 4.52 -0.13
C ALA A 94 5.70 5.64 -0.57
N PRO A 95 6.58 5.41 -1.57
CA PRO A 95 7.52 6.42 -2.03
C PRO A 95 6.86 7.77 -2.31
N GLY A 96 7.37 8.81 -1.68
CA GLY A 96 6.83 10.17 -1.76
C GLY A 96 5.92 10.57 -0.62
N ALA A 97 5.30 9.62 0.07
CA ALA A 97 4.36 9.88 1.16
C ALA A 97 5.03 9.84 2.54
N GLY A 98 4.31 10.35 3.54
CA GLY A 98 4.69 10.29 4.96
C GLY A 98 6.13 10.66 5.20
N LEU A 99 6.90 9.77 5.84
CA LEU A 99 8.31 9.94 6.14
C LEU A 99 9.24 9.25 5.12
N SER A 100 8.69 8.62 4.08
CA SER A 100 9.48 8.01 3.01
C SER A 100 10.21 9.04 2.13
N GLY A 101 11.22 8.59 1.40
CA GLY A 101 11.98 9.40 0.45
C GLY A 101 11.09 9.97 -0.67
N ARG A 102 11.49 11.14 -1.18
CA ARG A 102 10.75 11.88 -2.22
C ARG A 102 11.65 12.16 -3.41
N PRO A 103 11.84 11.18 -4.31
CA PRO A 103 12.57 11.41 -5.55
C PRO A 103 11.99 12.59 -6.33
N ALA A 104 12.88 13.42 -6.89
CA ALA A 104 12.46 14.66 -7.56
C ALA A 104 11.91 14.44 -8.98
N ARG A 105 12.23 13.30 -9.62
CA ARG A 105 11.87 13.04 -11.02
C ARG A 105 10.64 12.14 -11.09
N ASP A 106 9.66 12.50 -11.91
CA ASP A 106 8.47 11.68 -12.15
C ASP A 106 8.82 10.22 -12.54
N GLY A 107 9.87 10.04 -13.36
CA GLY A 107 10.32 8.71 -13.78
C GLY A 107 10.71 7.77 -12.65
N ASP A 108 10.99 8.29 -11.47
CA ASP A 108 11.33 7.53 -10.29
C ASP A 108 10.07 6.91 -9.63
N TYR A 109 8.88 7.39 -9.98
CA TYR A 109 7.57 6.88 -9.55
C TYR A 109 6.94 5.88 -10.53
N ARG A 110 7.66 5.43 -11.56
CA ARG A 110 7.16 4.38 -12.45
C ARG A 110 6.92 3.08 -11.68
N VAL A 111 5.79 2.43 -11.91
CA VAL A 111 5.38 1.16 -11.26
C VAL A 111 6.52 0.14 -11.26
N ALA A 112 7.27 0.02 -12.35
CA ALA A 112 8.43 -0.88 -12.44
C ALA A 112 9.54 -0.58 -11.41
N ARG A 113 9.78 0.70 -11.10
CA ARG A 113 10.78 1.11 -10.09
C ARG A 113 10.23 0.93 -8.69
N LEU A 114 8.98 1.32 -8.49
CA LEU A 114 8.27 1.16 -7.22
C LEU A 114 8.17 -0.31 -6.82
N ALA A 115 7.87 -1.21 -7.77
CA ALA A 115 7.84 -2.65 -7.51
C ALA A 115 9.21 -3.21 -7.10
N ARG A 116 10.31 -2.74 -7.71
CA ARG A 116 11.66 -3.12 -7.28
C ARG A 116 12.01 -2.57 -5.89
N GLN A 117 11.53 -1.39 -5.55
CA GLN A 117 11.71 -0.82 -4.22
C GLN A 117 10.91 -1.61 -3.18
N LEU A 118 9.65 -1.95 -3.48
CA LEU A 118 8.83 -2.84 -2.65
C LEU A 118 9.51 -4.19 -2.46
N ASP A 119 10.10 -4.77 -3.50
CA ASP A 119 10.86 -6.03 -3.42
C ASP A 119 12.03 -5.95 -2.42
N ARG A 120 12.82 -4.88 -2.49
CA ARG A 120 13.91 -4.65 -1.52
C ARG A 120 13.39 -4.45 -0.10
N THR A 121 12.25 -3.76 0.04
CA THR A 121 11.60 -3.53 1.32
C THR A 121 11.08 -4.84 1.92
N ILE A 122 10.41 -5.68 1.14
CA ILE A 122 9.97 -7.01 1.57
C ILE A 122 11.17 -7.87 1.97
N ALA A 123 12.21 -7.93 1.14
CA ALA A 123 13.41 -8.72 1.44
C ALA A 123 14.14 -8.27 2.71
N ALA A 124 14.08 -6.99 3.06
CA ALA A 124 14.67 -6.46 4.28
C ALA A 124 13.81 -6.71 5.54
N LEU A 125 12.47 -6.61 5.39
CA LEU A 125 11.55 -6.74 6.52
C LEU A 125 11.11 -8.18 6.79
N ALA A 126 11.10 -9.04 5.77
CA ALA A 126 10.68 -10.44 5.84
C ALA A 126 11.64 -11.35 5.05
N PRO A 127 12.93 -11.45 5.46
CA PRO A 127 13.94 -12.17 4.71
C PRO A 127 13.61 -13.67 4.61
N GLY A 128 13.48 -14.16 3.38
CA GLY A 128 13.20 -15.56 3.10
C GLY A 128 11.75 -16.02 3.34
N GLU A 129 10.87 -15.13 3.75
CA GLU A 129 9.46 -15.42 3.99
C GLU A 129 8.61 -15.12 2.75
N LYS A 130 7.53 -15.88 2.58
CA LYS A 130 6.41 -15.47 1.76
C LYS A 130 5.50 -14.58 2.61
N VAL A 131 5.14 -13.43 2.07
CA VAL A 131 4.30 -12.46 2.80
C VAL A 131 2.88 -12.42 2.25
N THR A 132 1.92 -12.03 3.07
CA THR A 132 0.66 -11.50 2.57
C THR A 132 0.87 -10.04 2.22
N LEU A 133 0.60 -9.67 0.97
CA LEU A 133 0.67 -8.29 0.52
C LEU A 133 -0.75 -7.71 0.44
N VAL A 134 -0.93 -6.56 1.06
CA VAL A 134 -2.21 -5.84 1.08
C VAL A 134 -2.00 -4.44 0.49
N GLY A 135 -2.86 -4.03 -0.41
CA GLY A 135 -2.74 -2.70 -1.02
C GLY A 135 -4.09 -2.01 -1.19
N HIS A 136 -4.09 -0.69 -1.14
CA HIS A 136 -5.25 0.16 -1.41
C HIS A 136 -4.89 1.17 -2.49
N ASP A 137 -5.79 1.45 -3.43
CA ASP A 137 -5.62 2.46 -4.50
C ASP A 137 -4.30 2.25 -5.27
N TRP A 138 -3.41 3.25 -5.38
CA TRP A 138 -2.09 3.08 -6.01
C TRP A 138 -1.24 2.00 -5.35
N GLY A 139 -1.34 1.83 -4.03
CA GLY A 139 -0.70 0.72 -3.33
C GLY A 139 -1.27 -0.64 -3.76
N GLY A 140 -2.56 -0.70 -4.04
CA GLY A 140 -3.23 -1.87 -4.62
C GLY A 140 -2.76 -2.17 -6.04
N ALA A 141 -2.71 -1.15 -6.91
CA ALA A 141 -2.18 -1.29 -8.29
C ALA A 141 -0.72 -1.75 -8.29
N LEU A 142 0.10 -1.25 -7.34
CA LEU A 142 1.47 -1.69 -7.13
C LEU A 142 1.54 -3.15 -6.63
N ALA A 143 0.68 -3.52 -5.69
CA ALA A 143 0.62 -4.87 -5.13
C ALA A 143 0.22 -5.90 -6.20
N TRP A 144 -0.76 -5.60 -7.04
CA TRP A 144 -1.09 -6.40 -8.22
C TRP A 144 0.10 -6.57 -9.16
N SER A 145 0.77 -5.47 -9.50
CA SER A 145 1.94 -5.48 -10.38
C SER A 145 3.09 -6.31 -9.80
N TYR A 146 3.31 -6.21 -8.49
CA TYR A 146 4.29 -7.03 -7.78
C TYR A 146 3.94 -8.52 -7.83
N ALA A 147 2.67 -8.86 -7.58
CA ALA A 147 2.18 -10.24 -7.66
C ALA A 147 2.33 -10.83 -9.08
N GLN A 148 2.08 -10.04 -10.12
CA GLN A 148 2.31 -10.45 -11.50
C GLN A 148 3.81 -10.62 -11.85
N TRP A 149 4.70 -9.88 -11.18
CA TRP A 149 6.13 -9.93 -11.43
C TRP A 149 6.85 -11.00 -10.61
N LYS A 150 6.48 -11.13 -9.32
CA LYS A 150 7.12 -12.05 -8.36
C LYS A 150 6.08 -12.85 -7.55
N PRO A 151 5.22 -13.64 -8.19
CA PRO A 151 4.16 -14.38 -7.49
C PRO A 151 4.69 -15.31 -6.42
N GLN A 152 5.90 -15.87 -6.60
CA GLN A 152 6.53 -16.81 -5.67
C GLN A 152 6.91 -16.20 -4.31
N GLN A 153 6.96 -14.87 -4.20
CA GLN A 153 7.28 -14.16 -2.95
C GLN A 153 6.05 -13.95 -2.06
N LEU A 154 4.86 -14.22 -2.60
CA LEU A 154 3.62 -13.97 -1.89
C LEU A 154 2.93 -15.27 -1.47
N ASP A 155 2.38 -15.27 -0.26
CA ASP A 155 1.42 -16.27 0.22
C ASP A 155 0.00 -15.90 -0.24
N ARG A 156 -0.36 -14.63 -0.13
CA ARG A 156 -1.68 -14.07 -0.47
C ARG A 156 -1.55 -12.64 -0.98
N LEU A 157 -2.56 -12.21 -1.74
CA LEU A 157 -2.72 -10.81 -2.15
C LEU A 157 -4.12 -10.33 -1.78
N ALA A 158 -4.23 -9.27 -0.97
CA ALA A 158 -5.50 -8.58 -0.76
C ALA A 158 -5.43 -7.15 -1.31
N VAL A 159 -6.45 -6.76 -2.02
CA VAL A 159 -6.52 -5.43 -2.63
C VAL A 159 -7.83 -4.77 -2.30
N PHE A 160 -7.74 -3.55 -1.84
CA PHE A 160 -8.84 -2.66 -1.52
C PHE A 160 -8.95 -1.60 -2.60
N SER A 161 -10.09 -1.52 -3.25
CA SER A 161 -10.45 -0.47 -4.23
C SER A 161 -9.33 -0.16 -5.23
N ALA A 162 -8.84 -1.19 -5.94
CA ALA A 162 -7.85 -0.99 -7.00
C ALA A 162 -7.84 -2.12 -8.04
N PRO A 163 -7.78 -1.79 -9.33
CA PRO A 163 -7.50 -2.74 -10.40
C PRO A 163 -6.02 -3.16 -10.44
N PRO A 164 -5.69 -4.30 -11.08
CA PRO A 164 -4.37 -4.51 -11.65
C PRO A 164 -3.98 -3.32 -12.54
N TYR A 165 -2.73 -2.84 -12.40
CA TYR A 165 -2.29 -1.65 -13.15
C TYR A 165 -2.43 -1.79 -14.67
N ASP A 166 -2.09 -2.94 -15.22
CA ASP A 166 -2.26 -3.22 -16.65
C ASP A 166 -3.75 -3.21 -17.06
N LEU A 167 -4.63 -3.77 -16.22
CA LEU A 167 -6.07 -3.72 -16.43
C LEU A 167 -6.62 -2.29 -16.33
N PHE A 168 -6.12 -1.48 -15.40
CA PHE A 168 -6.54 -0.09 -15.30
C PHE A 168 -6.26 0.69 -16.59
N LEU A 169 -5.08 0.49 -17.17
CA LEU A 169 -4.76 1.10 -18.46
C LEU A 169 -5.66 0.56 -19.61
N GLU A 170 -5.97 -0.74 -19.61
CA GLU A 170 -6.94 -1.31 -20.55
C GLU A 170 -8.31 -0.65 -20.38
N MET A 171 -8.80 -0.50 -19.15
CA MET A 171 -10.09 0.14 -18.86
C MET A 171 -10.09 1.62 -19.28
N LEU A 172 -9.01 2.35 -19.06
CA LEU A 172 -8.87 3.73 -19.56
C LEU A 172 -8.87 3.80 -21.10
N ALA A 173 -8.40 2.77 -21.79
CA ALA A 173 -8.37 2.73 -23.25
C ALA A 173 -9.74 2.38 -23.85
N ASP A 174 -10.49 1.46 -23.25
CA ASP A 174 -11.66 0.82 -23.88
C ASP A 174 -13.00 0.99 -23.14
N ASP A 175 -12.99 1.49 -21.86
CA ASP A 175 -14.22 1.63 -21.07
C ASP A 175 -14.58 3.11 -20.85
N PRO A 176 -15.64 3.61 -21.51
CA PRO A 176 -16.09 4.99 -21.33
C PRO A 176 -16.47 5.34 -19.88
N ALA A 177 -16.99 4.36 -19.10
CA ALA A 177 -17.34 4.57 -17.71
C ALA A 177 -16.06 4.80 -16.87
N GLN A 178 -14.99 4.04 -17.14
CA GLN A 178 -13.71 4.26 -16.46
C GLN A 178 -13.08 5.60 -16.87
N ARG A 179 -13.14 5.98 -18.13
CA ARG A 179 -12.66 7.30 -18.58
C ARG A 179 -13.39 8.42 -17.84
N ALA A 180 -14.71 8.31 -17.72
CA ALA A 180 -15.52 9.30 -16.99
C ALA A 180 -15.15 9.35 -15.49
N ALA A 181 -15.03 8.20 -14.84
CA ALA A 181 -14.60 8.08 -13.45
C ALA A 181 -13.19 8.66 -13.22
N SER A 182 -12.31 8.53 -14.22
CA SER A 182 -10.91 9.01 -14.17
C SER A 182 -10.71 10.42 -14.74
N ALA A 183 -11.78 11.20 -14.99
CA ALA A 183 -11.67 12.55 -15.58
C ALA A 183 -10.87 13.55 -14.68
N TYR A 184 -10.65 13.21 -13.42
CA TYR A 184 -9.80 13.98 -12.51
C TYR A 184 -8.30 13.81 -12.81
N VAL A 185 -7.87 12.71 -13.42
CA VAL A 185 -6.45 12.36 -13.63
C VAL A 185 -5.71 13.41 -14.46
N PRO A 186 -6.18 13.84 -15.62
CA PRO A 186 -5.50 14.90 -16.39
C PRO A 186 -5.39 16.22 -15.60
N ARG A 187 -6.37 16.53 -14.74
CA ARG A 187 -6.32 17.73 -13.90
C ARG A 187 -5.25 17.63 -12.81
N LEU A 188 -5.10 16.46 -12.19
CA LEU A 188 -4.00 16.22 -11.25
C LEU A 188 -2.64 16.31 -11.95
N GLN A 189 -2.50 15.68 -13.11
CA GLN A 189 -1.24 15.67 -13.85
C GLN A 189 -0.81 17.07 -14.31
N ALA A 190 -1.74 17.98 -14.53
CA ALA A 190 -1.47 19.37 -14.89
C ALA A 190 -0.94 20.21 -13.72
N LEU A 191 -1.08 19.74 -12.48
CA LEU A 191 -0.54 20.42 -11.31
C LEU A 191 0.98 20.25 -11.27
N ASN A 192 1.68 21.36 -11.11
CA ASN A 192 3.10 21.40 -10.81
C ASN A 192 3.33 21.92 -9.39
N ARG A 193 4.55 21.84 -8.90
CA ARG A 193 4.90 22.21 -7.53
C ARG A 193 4.47 23.64 -7.18
N GLU A 194 4.66 24.59 -8.08
CA GLU A 194 4.27 25.99 -7.86
C GLU A 194 2.75 26.16 -7.73
N SER A 195 1.96 25.46 -8.56
CA SER A 195 0.51 25.46 -8.45
C SER A 195 0.03 24.77 -7.17
N ILE A 196 0.69 23.67 -6.75
CA ILE A 196 0.41 22.98 -5.49
C ILE A 196 0.70 23.87 -4.29
N GLU A 197 1.83 24.58 -4.27
CA GLU A 197 2.20 25.53 -3.22
C GLU A 197 1.20 26.69 -3.12
N ARG A 198 0.69 27.19 -4.29
CA ARG A 198 -0.33 28.24 -4.33
C ARG A 198 -1.72 27.78 -3.84
N LEU A 199 -2.04 26.52 -3.99
CA LEU A 199 -3.33 25.98 -3.53
C LEU A 199 -3.48 25.96 -1.99
N LYS A 200 -2.44 26.35 -1.24
CA LYS A 200 -2.42 26.47 0.24
C LYS A 200 -3.16 25.33 0.93
N ALA A 201 -2.66 24.14 0.77
CA ALA A 201 -3.26 22.90 1.21
C ALA A 201 -4.48 22.46 0.34
N PRO A 202 -4.59 21.18 0.14
CA PRO A 202 -5.57 20.57 -0.76
C PRO A 202 -6.94 20.47 -0.08
N SER A 203 -7.55 21.59 0.33
CA SER A 203 -8.85 21.57 1.00
C SER A 203 -9.85 20.75 0.21
N THR A 204 -9.95 20.97 -1.10
CA THR A 204 -10.87 20.21 -1.96
C THR A 204 -10.50 18.72 -2.05
N LEU A 205 -9.22 18.40 -2.21
CA LEU A 205 -8.80 17.00 -2.28
C LEU A 205 -8.98 16.30 -0.93
N PHE A 206 -8.63 16.97 0.17
CA PHE A 206 -8.85 16.49 1.51
C PHE A 206 -10.35 16.25 1.80
N GLU A 207 -11.20 17.23 1.50
CA GLU A 207 -12.64 17.09 1.71
C GLU A 207 -13.24 15.97 0.82
N THR A 208 -12.75 15.84 -0.39
CA THR A 208 -13.17 14.74 -1.28
C THR A 208 -12.75 13.36 -0.73
N ALA A 209 -11.54 13.27 -0.18
CA ALA A 209 -11.00 12.01 0.32
C ALA A 209 -11.53 11.63 1.71
N TYR A 210 -11.61 12.59 2.63
CA TYR A 210 -11.81 12.31 4.05
C TYR A 210 -13.03 13.00 4.67
N GLY A 211 -13.60 14.01 4.00
CA GLY A 211 -14.69 14.86 4.54
C GLY A 211 -15.92 14.04 4.94
N ARG A 212 -16.29 13.03 4.16
CA ARG A 212 -17.41 12.13 4.48
C ARG A 212 -17.11 11.34 5.76
N ALA A 213 -15.97 10.70 5.87
CA ALA A 213 -15.60 9.88 7.02
C ALA A 213 -15.54 10.70 8.32
N ILE A 214 -15.06 11.93 8.25
CA ILE A 214 -15.08 12.86 9.40
C ILE A 214 -16.50 13.26 9.77
N LYS A 215 -17.34 13.61 8.79
CA LYS A 215 -18.73 14.02 9.00
C LYS A 215 -19.58 12.89 9.62
N GLU A 216 -19.33 11.67 9.21
CA GLU A 216 -20.04 10.47 9.70
C GLU A 216 -19.43 9.92 11.00
N GLY A 217 -18.34 10.52 11.50
CA GLY A 217 -17.69 10.12 12.75
C GLY A 217 -16.88 8.82 12.66
N VAL A 218 -16.62 8.35 11.44
CA VAL A 218 -15.73 7.21 11.18
C VAL A 218 -14.28 7.58 11.49
N LEU A 219 -13.86 8.77 11.08
CA LEU A 219 -12.62 9.40 11.50
C LEU A 219 -12.91 10.50 12.52
N THR A 220 -12.16 10.49 13.61
CA THR A 220 -12.20 11.60 14.58
C THR A 220 -11.64 12.89 13.94
N ALA A 221 -11.99 14.05 14.48
CA ALA A 221 -11.45 15.33 14.01
C ALA A 221 -9.91 15.35 14.01
N LYS A 222 -9.28 14.73 15.02
CA LYS A 222 -7.83 14.67 15.13
C LYS A 222 -7.18 13.69 14.14
N GLU A 223 -7.82 12.58 13.82
CA GLU A 223 -7.38 11.73 12.71
C GLU A 223 -7.47 12.49 11.38
N GLY A 224 -8.55 13.27 11.20
CA GLY A 224 -8.66 14.20 10.08
C GLY A 224 -7.51 15.22 10.03
N GLU A 225 -7.04 15.73 11.17
CA GLU A 225 -5.87 16.61 11.24
C GLU A 225 -4.60 15.88 10.81
N LEU A 226 -4.38 14.62 11.20
CA LEU A 226 -3.23 13.82 10.76
C LEU A 226 -3.18 13.67 9.23
N PHE A 227 -4.31 13.33 8.60
CA PHE A 227 -4.39 13.24 7.15
C PHE A 227 -4.20 14.61 6.48
N ARG A 228 -4.74 15.68 7.08
CA ARG A 228 -4.56 17.04 6.59
C ARG A 228 -3.09 17.46 6.62
N ASP A 229 -2.41 17.19 7.73
CA ASP A 229 -0.99 17.52 7.90
C ASP A 229 -0.11 16.73 6.92
N ALA A 230 -0.38 15.45 6.73
CA ALA A 230 0.33 14.62 5.74
C ALA A 230 0.19 15.17 4.30
N LEU A 231 -0.99 15.74 3.97
CA LEU A 231 -1.28 16.33 2.67
C LEU A 231 -0.84 17.80 2.55
N SER A 232 -0.61 18.49 3.66
CA SER A 232 -0.22 19.92 3.64
C SER A 232 1.21 20.15 3.13
N ASN A 233 2.03 19.11 3.05
CA ASN A 233 3.38 19.17 2.52
C ASN A 233 3.37 19.20 0.98
N PRO A 234 3.70 20.32 0.31
CA PRO A 234 3.65 20.43 -1.15
C PRO A 234 4.55 19.41 -1.87
N ALA A 235 5.68 19.04 -1.25
CA ALA A 235 6.58 18.05 -1.84
C ALA A 235 6.00 16.62 -1.77
N ALA A 236 5.27 16.28 -0.70
CA ALA A 236 4.56 15.00 -0.60
C ALA A 236 3.38 14.94 -1.59
N MET A 237 2.67 16.05 -1.75
CA MET A 237 1.59 16.17 -2.71
C MET A 237 2.10 16.02 -4.15
N ASP A 238 3.18 16.73 -4.50
CA ASP A 238 3.80 16.63 -5.83
C ASP A 238 4.31 15.21 -6.12
N ALA A 239 4.94 14.58 -5.13
CA ALA A 239 5.38 13.18 -5.22
C ALA A 239 4.21 12.21 -5.43
N GLY A 240 3.09 12.39 -4.72
CA GLY A 240 1.88 11.59 -4.93
C GLY A 240 1.28 11.78 -6.32
N ILE A 241 1.27 13.01 -6.83
CA ILE A 241 0.81 13.31 -8.20
C ILE A 241 1.79 12.75 -9.24
N ALA A 242 3.08 12.66 -8.92
CA ALA A 242 4.07 12.06 -9.82
C ALA A 242 3.78 10.59 -10.14
N TRP A 243 3.07 9.84 -9.28
CA TRP A 243 2.58 8.49 -9.61
C TRP A 243 1.65 8.52 -10.83
N TYR A 244 0.75 9.51 -10.91
CA TYR A 244 -0.14 9.69 -12.07
C TYR A 244 0.65 10.12 -13.31
N ARG A 245 1.54 11.13 -13.19
CA ARG A 245 2.35 11.62 -14.31
C ARG A 245 3.25 10.54 -14.90
N ALA A 246 3.84 9.70 -14.05
CA ALA A 246 4.76 8.65 -14.46
C ALA A 246 4.10 7.44 -15.12
N ASN A 247 2.83 7.17 -14.79
CA ASN A 247 2.23 5.87 -15.09
C ASN A 247 0.95 5.93 -15.95
N ILE A 248 0.28 7.08 -16.06
CA ILE A 248 -0.93 7.20 -16.86
C ILE A 248 -0.65 8.12 -18.05
N PRO A 249 -0.46 7.55 -19.25
CA PRO A 249 -0.36 8.35 -20.48
C PRO A 249 -1.69 9.08 -20.76
N PRO A 250 -1.71 10.08 -21.65
CA PRO A 250 -2.97 10.57 -22.20
C PRO A 250 -3.83 9.40 -22.65
N PHE A 251 -5.13 9.40 -22.33
CA PHE A 251 -5.98 8.20 -22.48
C PHE A 251 -6.01 7.68 -23.91
N ASP A 252 -5.95 8.57 -24.91
CA ASP A 252 -5.91 8.20 -26.32
C ASP A 252 -4.53 7.70 -26.80
N ALA A 253 -3.50 7.86 -26.00
CA ALA A 253 -2.14 7.35 -26.25
C ALA A 253 -1.85 6.02 -25.51
N ILE A 254 -2.81 5.50 -24.73
CA ILE A 254 -2.65 4.22 -24.04
C ILE A 254 -2.58 3.09 -25.05
N SER A 255 -1.58 2.24 -24.90
CA SER A 255 -1.42 1.02 -25.69
C SER A 255 -1.26 -0.18 -24.78
N LEU A 256 -1.49 -1.40 -25.30
CA LEU A 256 -1.27 -2.64 -24.57
C LEU A 256 0.19 -2.81 -24.07
N ARG A 257 1.12 -2.02 -24.60
CA ARG A 257 2.51 -1.99 -24.14
C ARG A 257 2.77 -1.01 -23.01
N SER A 258 1.78 -0.22 -22.61
CA SER A 258 1.94 0.80 -21.54
C SER A 258 2.00 0.16 -20.15
N GLY A 259 1.41 -1.04 -19.97
CA GLY A 259 1.37 -1.76 -18.69
C GLY A 259 2.72 -2.36 -18.26
N TRP A 260 2.82 -2.68 -16.99
CA TRP A 260 3.93 -3.41 -16.37
C TRP A 260 3.38 -4.39 -15.31
N PRO A 261 3.96 -5.61 -15.19
CA PRO A 261 5.09 -6.15 -15.95
C PRO A 261 4.71 -6.50 -17.40
N ARG A 262 5.66 -6.38 -18.32
CA ARG A 262 5.42 -6.69 -19.75
C ARG A 262 5.10 -8.15 -20.02
N ARG A 263 5.58 -9.04 -19.15
CA ARG A 263 5.22 -10.46 -19.11
C ARG A 263 4.75 -10.73 -17.69
N ALA A 264 3.44 -10.77 -17.52
CA ALA A 264 2.84 -11.12 -16.25
C ALA A 264 3.04 -12.62 -15.99
N GLY A 265 3.47 -12.98 -14.78
CA GLY A 265 3.36 -14.34 -14.28
C GLY A 265 1.89 -14.67 -13.97
N SER A 266 1.56 -15.97 -13.95
CA SER A 266 0.25 -16.40 -13.48
C SER A 266 0.15 -16.14 -11.97
N ILE A 267 -0.92 -15.46 -11.56
CA ILE A 267 -1.25 -15.26 -10.14
C ILE A 267 -2.08 -16.45 -9.69
N THR A 268 -1.40 -17.42 -9.09
CA THR A 268 -1.99 -18.70 -8.64
C THR A 268 -2.29 -18.72 -7.15
N MET A 269 -1.65 -17.82 -6.34
CA MET A 269 -1.98 -17.70 -4.92
C MET A 269 -3.39 -17.11 -4.75
N PRO A 270 -4.01 -17.29 -3.57
CA PRO A 270 -5.29 -16.65 -3.25
C PRO A 270 -5.21 -15.12 -3.39
N VAL A 271 -6.23 -14.55 -4.02
CA VAL A 271 -6.40 -13.10 -4.18
C VAL A 271 -7.77 -12.69 -3.67
N LEU A 272 -7.82 -11.60 -2.89
CA LEU A 272 -9.05 -10.95 -2.46
C LEU A 272 -9.08 -9.52 -3.02
N LEU A 273 -10.16 -9.19 -3.75
CA LEU A 273 -10.47 -7.82 -4.14
C LEU A 273 -11.70 -7.34 -3.40
N ILE A 274 -11.54 -6.28 -2.60
CA ILE A 274 -12.60 -5.63 -1.86
C ILE A 274 -12.91 -4.29 -2.53
N GLU A 275 -14.18 -4.04 -2.84
CA GLU A 275 -14.66 -2.81 -3.45
C GLU A 275 -15.76 -2.20 -2.59
N GLY A 276 -15.92 -0.88 -2.64
CA GLY A 276 -17.05 -0.17 -2.05
C GLY A 276 -18.16 0.03 -3.09
N SER A 277 -19.42 -0.17 -2.70
CA SER A 277 -20.56 -0.03 -3.62
C SER A 277 -20.79 1.44 -4.06
N GLU A 278 -20.25 2.40 -3.29
CA GLU A 278 -20.31 3.83 -3.60
C GLU A 278 -18.99 4.39 -4.14
N ASP A 279 -17.99 3.52 -4.39
CA ASP A 279 -16.74 3.94 -5.01
C ASP A 279 -17.00 4.40 -6.46
N LYS A 280 -16.68 5.67 -6.71
CA LYS A 280 -16.83 6.30 -8.03
C LYS A 280 -15.52 6.42 -8.79
N THR A 281 -14.43 5.88 -8.23
CA THR A 281 -13.09 5.93 -8.82
C THR A 281 -12.94 4.89 -9.92
N PHE A 282 -13.59 3.74 -9.76
CA PHE A 282 -13.52 2.64 -10.71
C PHE A 282 -14.88 2.29 -11.30
N ALA A 283 -14.86 1.86 -12.59
CA ALA A 283 -16.06 1.41 -13.26
C ALA A 283 -16.60 0.11 -12.64
N PRO A 284 -17.93 -0.11 -12.61
CA PRO A 284 -18.55 -1.32 -12.06
C PRO A 284 -18.11 -2.62 -12.74
N THR A 285 -17.38 -2.53 -13.84
CA THR A 285 -16.81 -3.66 -14.59
C THR A 285 -15.54 -4.22 -13.96
N LEU A 286 -14.95 -3.53 -12.97
CA LEU A 286 -13.64 -3.87 -12.38
C LEU A 286 -13.57 -5.32 -11.89
N ALA A 287 -14.43 -5.72 -10.95
CA ALA A 287 -14.40 -7.08 -10.38
C ALA A 287 -14.53 -8.17 -11.47
N LYS A 288 -15.41 -7.95 -12.45
CA LYS A 288 -15.59 -8.88 -13.57
C LYS A 288 -14.31 -8.98 -14.42
N ARG A 289 -13.69 -7.85 -14.76
CA ARG A 289 -12.48 -7.81 -15.61
C ARG A 289 -11.25 -8.34 -14.87
N ALA A 290 -11.14 -8.08 -13.57
CA ALA A 290 -10.03 -8.55 -12.73
C ALA A 290 -9.96 -10.09 -12.65
N ARG A 291 -11.06 -10.81 -12.85
CA ARG A 291 -11.09 -12.29 -12.88
C ARG A 291 -10.16 -12.91 -13.92
N ALA A 292 -9.87 -12.18 -15.01
CA ALA A 292 -8.93 -12.64 -16.03
C ALA A 292 -7.46 -12.50 -15.62
N LYS A 293 -7.17 -11.83 -14.49
CA LYS A 293 -5.81 -11.52 -14.04
C LYS A 293 -5.30 -12.41 -12.90
N ALA A 294 -6.18 -13.20 -12.27
CA ALA A 294 -5.80 -14.11 -11.20
C ALA A 294 -6.70 -15.36 -11.19
N GLU A 295 -6.10 -16.53 -11.03
CA GLU A 295 -6.82 -17.82 -11.07
C GLU A 295 -7.73 -18.01 -9.84
N ASN A 296 -7.28 -17.59 -8.67
CA ASN A 296 -7.96 -17.78 -7.39
C ASN A 296 -8.46 -16.43 -6.81
N LEU A 297 -9.22 -15.67 -7.64
CA LEU A 297 -9.76 -14.37 -7.23
C LEU A 297 -11.11 -14.53 -6.52
N THR A 298 -11.16 -14.08 -5.28
CA THR A 298 -12.39 -13.79 -4.52
C THR A 298 -12.67 -12.30 -4.59
N THR A 299 -13.90 -11.91 -4.85
CA THR A 299 -14.33 -10.50 -4.86
C THR A 299 -15.37 -10.28 -3.77
N ALA A 300 -15.29 -9.16 -3.07
CA ALA A 300 -16.26 -8.75 -2.05
C ALA A 300 -16.65 -7.29 -2.26
N MET A 301 -17.92 -6.96 -1.96
CA MET A 301 -18.47 -5.61 -2.08
C MET A 301 -18.95 -5.15 -0.71
N LEU A 302 -18.39 -4.04 -0.21
CA LEU A 302 -18.85 -3.37 1.01
C LEU A 302 -19.99 -2.41 0.64
N GLN A 303 -21.17 -2.66 1.19
CA GLN A 303 -22.38 -1.87 0.88
C GLN A 303 -22.35 -0.52 1.59
N GLY A 304 -22.68 0.56 0.87
CA GLY A 304 -22.67 1.92 1.40
C GLY A 304 -21.29 2.53 1.61
N VAL A 305 -20.22 1.82 1.23
CA VAL A 305 -18.84 2.23 1.40
C VAL A 305 -18.31 2.84 0.10
N GLY A 306 -17.56 3.92 0.21
CA GLY A 306 -16.91 4.61 -0.90
C GLY A 306 -15.54 4.01 -1.25
N HIS A 307 -14.64 4.88 -1.70
CA HIS A 307 -13.31 4.49 -2.15
C HIS A 307 -12.39 4.04 -1.02
N TRP A 308 -12.57 4.59 0.18
CA TRP A 308 -11.67 4.36 1.31
C TRP A 308 -12.06 3.12 2.13
N THR A 309 -12.24 2.01 1.45
CA THR A 309 -12.67 0.73 2.02
C THR A 309 -11.88 0.23 3.23
N PRO A 310 -10.59 0.57 3.47
CA PRO A 310 -9.89 0.19 4.70
C PRO A 310 -10.46 0.80 5.98
N PHE A 311 -10.99 2.04 5.91
CA PHE A 311 -11.42 2.77 7.10
C PHE A 311 -12.87 3.28 7.07
N GLU A 312 -13.57 3.33 5.92
CA GLU A 312 -14.97 3.77 5.89
C GLU A 312 -15.92 2.77 6.57
N ASP A 313 -15.60 1.47 6.52
CA ASP A 313 -16.21 0.42 7.35
C ASP A 313 -15.11 -0.56 7.79
N PRO A 314 -14.30 -0.19 8.78
CA PRO A 314 -13.17 -1.01 9.22
C PRO A 314 -13.61 -2.35 9.81
N GLN A 315 -14.82 -2.44 10.37
CA GLN A 315 -15.33 -3.71 10.91
C GLN A 315 -15.60 -4.73 9.80
N ALA A 316 -16.31 -4.31 8.74
CA ALA A 316 -16.59 -5.20 7.61
C ALA A 316 -15.31 -5.51 6.81
N ALA A 317 -14.44 -4.51 6.61
CA ALA A 317 -13.14 -4.67 5.97
C ALA A 317 -12.27 -5.70 6.71
N ASN A 318 -12.18 -5.59 8.03
CA ASN A 318 -11.43 -6.52 8.88
C ASN A 318 -12.03 -7.93 8.90
N ALA A 319 -13.36 -8.07 8.90
CA ALA A 319 -13.99 -9.38 8.82
C ALA A 319 -13.62 -10.12 7.52
N LEU A 320 -13.64 -9.43 6.38
CA LEU A 320 -13.25 -9.99 5.09
C LEU A 320 -11.74 -10.32 5.05
N LEU A 321 -10.90 -9.38 5.47
CA LEU A 321 -9.45 -9.57 5.49
C LEU A 321 -9.05 -10.69 6.46
N GLY A 322 -9.63 -10.74 7.65
CA GLY A 322 -9.35 -11.77 8.65
C GLY A 322 -9.75 -13.17 8.18
N ALA A 323 -10.92 -13.32 7.56
CA ALA A 323 -11.33 -14.58 6.93
C ALA A 323 -10.35 -14.98 5.81
N PHE A 324 -9.92 -14.03 4.99
CA PHE A 324 -8.92 -14.24 3.94
C PHE A 324 -7.55 -14.61 4.48
N LEU A 325 -7.15 -14.08 5.63
CA LEU A 325 -5.93 -14.46 6.36
C LEU A 325 -6.02 -15.85 7.00
N GLY A 326 -7.15 -16.53 6.88
CA GLY A 326 -7.39 -17.86 7.46
C GLY A 326 -7.62 -17.83 8.97
N LEU A 327 -8.08 -16.71 9.51
CA LEU A 327 -8.36 -16.56 10.93
C LEU A 327 -9.77 -17.09 11.26
N PRO A 328 -9.92 -17.92 12.32
CA PRO A 328 -11.22 -18.41 12.75
C PRO A 328 -12.18 -17.24 13.07
N GLY A 329 -13.36 -17.23 12.45
CA GLY A 329 -14.31 -16.14 12.61
C GLY A 329 -13.80 -14.77 12.13
N GLY A 330 -12.73 -14.73 11.33
CA GLY A 330 -12.13 -13.49 10.81
C GLY A 330 -11.37 -12.66 11.85
N ARG A 331 -11.02 -13.21 13.01
CA ARG A 331 -10.38 -12.51 14.14
C ARG A 331 -9.20 -13.28 14.68
N CYS A 332 -8.29 -12.58 15.36
CA CYS A 332 -7.23 -13.22 16.11
C CYS A 332 -7.82 -14.09 17.25
N PRO A 333 -7.22 -15.25 17.55
CA PRO A 333 -7.63 -16.05 18.70
C PRO A 333 -7.54 -15.22 19.99
N GLY A 334 -8.63 -15.15 20.76
CA GLY A 334 -8.67 -14.46 22.04
C GLY A 334 -8.89 -12.94 21.98
N SER A 335 -9.14 -12.36 20.78
CA SER A 335 -9.50 -10.95 20.63
C SER A 335 -11.00 -10.72 20.62
#